data_d7b9513f5c7227fc152efed212abeb55
#
_entry.id   d7b9513f5c7227fc152efed212abeb55
#
_cell.length_a   1.000
_cell.length_b   1.000
_cell.length_c   1.000
_cell.angle_alpha   90.00
_cell.angle_beta   90.00
_cell.angle_gamma   90.00
#
_symmetry.space_group_name_H-M   'P 1'
#
loop_
_entity.id
_entity.type
_entity.pdbx_description
1 polymer ?
#
loop_
_entity_poly.entity_id
_entity_poly.type
_entity_poly.pdbx_seq_one_letter_code
_entity_poly.pdbx_strand_id
1 'polypeptide(L)'
;MMKRNSELTASQERYLAIATDTLLSPKQKANFLALEAENSIPYLSLSAETEKALSERVICDMYEGHAPYKPRYVLPDYARFLQQGSAYLELAPAEDFDDALNQLTILYHHVPSVTGLPVFLGYLDRLLMPYTEGYSEEQLYQKLKRFWIMLDRTLPDAFMHANIGPDDNIICRLTLRIDAELKQVAPNLTFMYHPERTPGSLFLQVIENICECSKPHIANDIVHSAAFDDIGYGVVSCYNSLPIAGGGSTLSRINLREVALRSECADDFLSHQLPKYCGIQMELIERRTEFLYEDSQFFQTSFLVQEGLIKPERFAPMFGIYGMAEAVNILMEKDGIEASYEPGSPALALAYQISAQLDDYVISTPVKYGLNHRAMLHAQSGISSDKDTTPGVRLPYGEEPDPVSHIMAVAPHHRYYTSGISDILTVDETIKQNPLAMLQLCKGAFSQGMREFTANVASNDLVRVTGYMVRLSDIQKFKEAGSRINTTWLGDEAAANCNILGRQPRVISREQSMRYDK
;
A
#
# COMPACT_ATOMS: atom_id res chain seq x y z
N MET A 1 -21.70 0.97 -40.99
CA MET A 1 -22.27 1.67 -39.83
C MET A 1 -23.49 0.86 -39.37
N MET A 2 -23.33 0.01 -38.34
CA MET A 2 -24.44 -0.71 -37.73
C MET A 2 -25.36 0.29 -37.01
N LYS A 3 -26.64 0.32 -37.32
CA LYS A 3 -27.61 1.11 -36.57
C LYS A 3 -27.76 0.52 -35.16
N ARG A 4 -27.30 1.25 -34.14
CA ARG A 4 -27.59 0.94 -32.74
C ARG A 4 -29.04 1.33 -32.45
N ASN A 5 -29.93 0.33 -32.41
CA ASN A 5 -31.35 0.51 -32.17
C ASN A 5 -31.79 -0.01 -30.77
N SER A 6 -30.94 0.03 -29.77
CA SER A 6 -31.32 -0.21 -28.36
C SER A 6 -30.62 0.79 -27.47
N GLU A 7 -31.32 1.38 -26.54
CA GLU A 7 -30.69 2.11 -25.43
C GLU A 7 -29.80 1.14 -24.67
N LEU A 8 -28.50 1.52 -24.53
CA LEU A 8 -27.53 0.75 -23.77
C LEU A 8 -27.84 0.89 -22.27
N THR A 9 -27.61 -0.17 -21.51
CA THR A 9 -27.58 -0.05 -20.05
C THR A 9 -26.33 0.75 -19.62
N ALA A 10 -26.35 1.32 -18.42
CA ALA A 10 -25.21 2.06 -17.88
C ALA A 10 -23.92 1.22 -17.86
N SER A 11 -24.01 -0.09 -17.60
CA SER A 11 -22.85 -1.00 -17.68
C SER A 11 -22.36 -1.19 -19.11
N GLN A 12 -23.27 -1.32 -20.09
CA GLN A 12 -22.89 -1.44 -21.50
C GLN A 12 -22.24 -0.17 -22.03
N GLU A 13 -22.66 1.00 -21.55
CA GLU A 13 -22.00 2.27 -21.88
C GLU A 13 -20.57 2.33 -21.36
N ARG A 14 -20.34 1.90 -20.09
CA ARG A 14 -18.98 1.81 -19.53
C ARG A 14 -18.11 0.81 -20.28
N TYR A 15 -18.60 -0.38 -20.58
CA TYR A 15 -17.86 -1.37 -21.37
C TYR A 15 -17.49 -0.84 -22.76
N LEU A 16 -18.42 -0.14 -23.39
CA LEU A 16 -18.16 0.47 -24.70
C LEU A 16 -17.13 1.59 -24.62
N ALA A 17 -17.19 2.42 -23.58
CA ALA A 17 -16.21 3.49 -23.35
C ALA A 17 -14.79 2.90 -23.23
N ILE A 18 -14.60 1.88 -22.40
CA ILE A 18 -13.32 1.17 -22.25
C ILE A 18 -12.86 0.57 -23.59
N ALA A 19 -13.76 -0.13 -24.29
CA ALA A 19 -13.42 -0.81 -25.54
C ALA A 19 -13.03 0.16 -26.67
N THR A 20 -13.60 1.36 -26.68
CA THR A 20 -13.39 2.38 -27.71
C THR A 20 -12.35 3.44 -27.32
N ASP A 21 -11.84 3.44 -26.10
CA ASP A 21 -10.81 4.36 -25.66
C ASP A 21 -9.52 4.16 -26.49
N THR A 22 -9.09 5.23 -27.17
CA THR A 22 -7.93 5.19 -28.06
C THR A 22 -6.60 5.31 -27.31
N LEU A 23 -6.61 5.68 -26.03
CA LEU A 23 -5.43 5.82 -25.19
C LEU A 23 -5.03 4.52 -24.51
N LEU A 24 -5.97 3.55 -24.43
CA LEU A 24 -5.74 2.26 -23.77
C LEU A 24 -5.18 1.21 -24.74
N SER A 25 -4.15 0.50 -24.29
CA SER A 25 -3.66 -0.69 -24.99
C SER A 25 -4.66 -1.85 -24.90
N PRO A 26 -4.59 -2.87 -25.78
CA PRO A 26 -5.47 -4.05 -25.69
C PRO A 26 -5.44 -4.74 -24.33
N LYS A 27 -4.27 -4.83 -23.67
CA LYS A 27 -4.11 -5.43 -22.34
C LYS A 27 -4.84 -4.60 -21.26
N GLN A 28 -4.71 -3.27 -21.30
CA GLN A 28 -5.42 -2.38 -20.38
C GLN A 28 -6.93 -2.48 -20.55
N LYS A 29 -7.44 -2.50 -21.80
CA LYS A 29 -8.86 -2.70 -22.08
C LYS A 29 -9.38 -4.00 -21.48
N ALA A 30 -8.66 -5.11 -21.67
CA ALA A 30 -9.04 -6.39 -21.10
C ALA A 30 -9.13 -6.36 -19.57
N ASN A 31 -8.12 -5.74 -18.91
CA ASN A 31 -8.11 -5.58 -17.46
C ASN A 31 -9.29 -4.72 -16.97
N PHE A 32 -9.53 -3.56 -17.58
CA PHE A 32 -10.63 -2.68 -17.15
C PHE A 32 -12.00 -3.28 -17.39
N LEU A 33 -12.19 -4.01 -18.49
CA LEU A 33 -13.44 -4.76 -18.72
C LEU A 33 -13.64 -5.85 -17.67
N ALA A 34 -12.56 -6.55 -17.25
CA ALA A 34 -12.63 -7.54 -16.18
C ALA A 34 -12.98 -6.88 -14.83
N LEU A 35 -12.35 -5.75 -14.49
CA LEU A 35 -12.65 -5.00 -13.26
C LEU A 35 -14.11 -4.52 -13.21
N GLU A 36 -14.62 -3.97 -14.32
CA GLU A 36 -16.04 -3.56 -14.42
C GLU A 36 -16.98 -4.74 -14.24
N ALA A 37 -16.67 -5.90 -14.83
CA ALA A 37 -17.47 -7.10 -14.66
C ALA A 37 -17.44 -7.61 -13.22
N GLU A 38 -16.27 -7.70 -12.61
CA GLU A 38 -16.09 -8.09 -11.20
C GLU A 38 -16.88 -7.18 -10.25
N ASN A 39 -16.81 -5.86 -10.45
CA ASN A 39 -17.51 -4.87 -9.63
C ASN A 39 -19.03 -4.86 -9.84
N SER A 40 -19.54 -5.45 -10.92
CA SER A 40 -20.97 -5.50 -11.22
C SER A 40 -21.69 -6.72 -10.63
N ILE A 41 -20.98 -7.65 -10.01
CA ILE A 41 -21.56 -8.88 -9.46
C ILE A 41 -22.38 -8.57 -8.20
N PRO A 42 -23.69 -8.83 -8.18
CA PRO A 42 -24.54 -8.64 -7.00
C PRO A 42 -24.39 -9.85 -6.07
N TYR A 43 -23.45 -9.81 -5.15
CA TYR A 43 -23.12 -10.95 -4.30
C TYR A 43 -23.37 -10.73 -2.80
N LEU A 44 -23.61 -9.50 -2.38
CA LEU A 44 -23.82 -9.18 -0.97
C LEU A 44 -25.29 -8.86 -0.66
N SER A 45 -25.76 -9.39 0.44
CA SER A 45 -27.01 -8.94 1.07
C SER A 45 -26.65 -7.98 2.22
N LEU A 46 -26.82 -6.70 1.98
CA LEU A 46 -26.50 -5.63 2.94
C LEU A 46 -27.77 -5.02 3.52
N SER A 47 -27.66 -4.44 4.72
CA SER A 47 -28.74 -3.62 5.29
C SER A 47 -28.96 -2.37 4.44
N ALA A 48 -30.18 -1.82 4.47
CA ALA A 48 -30.48 -0.57 3.77
C ALA A 48 -29.61 0.61 4.26
N GLU A 49 -29.14 0.56 5.51
CA GLU A 49 -28.26 1.55 6.09
C GLU A 49 -26.84 1.47 5.49
N THR A 50 -26.33 0.26 5.30
CA THR A 50 -25.03 0.02 4.65
C THR A 50 -25.08 0.38 3.16
N GLU A 51 -26.15 0.01 2.44
CA GLU A 51 -26.33 0.42 1.04
C GLU A 51 -26.38 1.95 0.89
N LYS A 52 -27.10 2.62 1.81
CA LYS A 52 -27.14 4.09 1.85
C LYS A 52 -25.75 4.68 2.11
N ALA A 53 -25.01 4.18 3.09
CA ALA A 53 -23.66 4.67 3.43
C ALA A 53 -22.68 4.52 2.26
N LEU A 54 -22.78 3.44 1.49
CA LEU A 54 -22.03 3.22 0.25
C LEU A 54 -22.43 4.22 -0.85
N SER A 55 -23.73 4.41 -1.08
CA SER A 55 -24.23 5.33 -2.11
C SER A 55 -23.88 6.79 -1.82
N GLU A 56 -23.87 7.18 -0.54
CA GLU A 56 -23.48 8.51 -0.05
C GLU A 56 -21.96 8.66 0.12
N ARG A 57 -21.17 7.60 -0.13
CA ARG A 57 -19.71 7.56 0.01
C ARG A 57 -19.20 7.90 1.42
N VAL A 58 -19.98 7.64 2.45
CA VAL A 58 -19.52 7.65 3.85
C VAL A 58 -18.69 6.42 4.13
N ILE A 59 -19.12 5.28 3.59
CA ILE A 59 -18.28 4.08 3.45
C ILE A 59 -17.82 4.03 1.99
N CYS A 60 -16.53 4.00 1.78
CA CYS A 60 -15.95 3.91 0.44
C CYS A 60 -15.50 2.49 0.17
N ASP A 61 -16.10 1.91 -0.84
CA ASP A 61 -15.60 0.68 -1.41
C ASP A 61 -14.42 0.97 -2.34
N MET A 62 -13.44 0.11 -2.32
CA MET A 62 -12.26 0.22 -3.18
C MET A 62 -12.57 -0.42 -4.53
N TYR A 63 -13.11 0.36 -5.46
CA TYR A 63 -13.48 -0.11 -6.82
C TYR A 63 -12.29 -0.53 -7.71
N GLU A 64 -11.07 -0.41 -7.22
CA GLU A 64 -9.86 -0.80 -7.93
C GLU A 64 -9.64 -2.32 -7.87
N GLY A 65 -10.54 -3.09 -8.48
CA GLY A 65 -10.46 -4.55 -8.49
C GLY A 65 -11.02 -5.18 -7.24
N HIS A 66 -12.26 -4.94 -6.99
CA HIS A 66 -13.00 -5.59 -5.93
C HIS A 66 -13.54 -6.94 -6.42
N ALA A 67 -12.66 -7.92 -6.58
CA ALA A 67 -13.07 -9.25 -6.98
C ALA A 67 -13.69 -10.00 -5.80
N PRO A 68 -14.99 -10.27 -5.79
CA PRO A 68 -15.63 -10.91 -4.64
C PRO A 68 -15.22 -12.38 -4.47
N TYR A 69 -14.67 -13.00 -5.50
CA TYR A 69 -14.35 -14.42 -5.54
C TYR A 69 -12.89 -14.75 -5.19
N LYS A 70 -12.09 -13.76 -4.81
CA LYS A 70 -10.69 -13.93 -4.40
C LYS A 70 -10.32 -12.93 -3.31
N PRO A 71 -9.31 -13.23 -2.46
CA PRO A 71 -8.80 -12.25 -1.51
C PRO A 71 -8.25 -11.02 -2.22
N ARG A 72 -8.32 -9.88 -1.56
CA ARG A 72 -7.76 -8.63 -2.09
C ARG A 72 -6.24 -8.72 -2.30
N TYR A 73 -5.51 -9.27 -1.33
CA TYR A 73 -4.06 -9.45 -1.39
C TYR A 73 -3.68 -10.86 -0.95
N VAL A 74 -2.82 -11.48 -1.73
CA VAL A 74 -2.29 -12.83 -1.44
C VAL A 74 -0.79 -12.76 -1.31
N LEU A 75 -0.26 -13.21 -0.19
CA LEU A 75 1.17 -13.24 0.13
C LEU A 75 1.64 -14.70 0.30
N PRO A 76 2.00 -15.40 -0.76
CA PRO A 76 2.46 -16.77 -0.66
C PRO A 76 3.77 -16.90 0.12
N ASP A 77 3.98 -18.08 0.70
CA ASP A 77 5.28 -18.50 1.22
C ASP A 77 6.19 -18.91 0.05
N TYR A 78 6.85 -17.93 -0.54
CA TYR A 78 7.78 -18.16 -1.67
C TYR A 78 9.01 -18.98 -1.27
N ALA A 79 9.46 -18.89 0.00
CA ALA A 79 10.60 -19.69 0.46
C ALA A 79 10.23 -21.17 0.45
N ARG A 80 9.06 -21.51 0.96
CA ARG A 80 8.53 -22.88 0.89
C ARG A 80 8.38 -23.36 -0.55
N PHE A 81 7.85 -22.52 -1.44
CA PHE A 81 7.69 -22.85 -2.85
C PHE A 81 9.04 -23.21 -3.51
N LEU A 82 10.07 -22.38 -3.35
CA LEU A 82 11.40 -22.66 -3.90
C LEU A 82 12.02 -23.95 -3.35
N GLN A 83 11.76 -24.27 -2.08
CA GLN A 83 12.30 -25.46 -1.42
C GLN A 83 11.58 -26.75 -1.77
N GLN A 84 10.27 -26.70 -2.02
CA GLN A 84 9.47 -27.93 -2.28
C GLN A 84 9.11 -28.12 -3.75
N GLY A 85 9.22 -27.07 -4.59
CA GLY A 85 8.62 -27.04 -5.92
C GLY A 85 7.10 -26.90 -5.87
N SER A 86 6.43 -27.30 -6.96
CA SER A 86 4.97 -27.29 -7.08
C SER A 86 4.49 -28.44 -7.95
N ALA A 87 3.64 -29.27 -7.40
CA ALA A 87 3.01 -30.36 -8.16
C ALA A 87 2.03 -29.83 -9.21
N TYR A 88 1.31 -28.75 -8.89
CA TYR A 88 0.36 -28.11 -9.80
C TYR A 88 1.05 -27.48 -11.01
N LEU A 89 2.20 -26.84 -10.81
CA LEU A 89 2.97 -26.19 -11.87
C LEU A 89 4.01 -27.16 -12.51
N GLU A 90 4.09 -28.39 -12.05
CA GLU A 90 5.05 -29.40 -12.51
C GLU A 90 6.52 -28.92 -12.38
N LEU A 91 6.84 -28.25 -11.25
CA LEU A 91 8.17 -27.74 -10.95
C LEU A 91 8.83 -28.52 -9.82
N ALA A 92 10.06 -28.94 -10.03
CA ALA A 92 10.93 -29.48 -8.98
C ALA A 92 11.41 -28.35 -8.03
N PRO A 93 11.96 -28.66 -6.83
CA PRO A 93 12.66 -27.67 -6.02
C PRO A 93 13.74 -26.92 -6.81
N ALA A 94 13.94 -25.62 -6.50
CA ALA A 94 14.97 -24.83 -7.16
C ALA A 94 16.37 -25.33 -6.74
N GLU A 95 17.26 -25.55 -7.71
CA GLU A 95 18.61 -26.05 -7.47
C GLU A 95 19.66 -24.93 -7.47
N ASP A 96 19.46 -23.89 -8.28
CA ASP A 96 20.40 -22.80 -8.43
C ASP A 96 19.73 -21.42 -8.58
N PHE A 97 20.51 -20.37 -8.80
CA PHE A 97 20.02 -19.00 -8.90
C PHE A 97 19.13 -18.78 -10.13
N ASP A 98 19.41 -19.42 -11.24
CA ASP A 98 18.60 -19.30 -12.46
C ASP A 98 17.25 -20.00 -12.28
N ASP A 99 17.24 -21.17 -11.66
CA ASP A 99 16.01 -21.88 -11.30
C ASP A 99 15.15 -21.04 -10.36
N ALA A 100 15.74 -20.47 -9.30
CA ALA A 100 15.00 -19.66 -8.35
C ALA A 100 14.35 -18.44 -9.02
N LEU A 101 15.06 -17.71 -9.88
CA LEU A 101 14.51 -16.59 -10.64
C LEU A 101 13.38 -17.01 -11.59
N ASN A 102 13.59 -18.13 -12.31
CA ASN A 102 12.61 -18.65 -13.27
C ASN A 102 11.34 -19.13 -12.57
N GLN A 103 11.48 -19.90 -11.50
CA GLN A 103 10.35 -20.44 -10.73
C GLN A 103 9.54 -19.33 -10.07
N LEU A 104 10.19 -18.33 -9.46
CA LEU A 104 9.50 -17.14 -8.93
C LEU A 104 8.72 -16.43 -10.03
N THR A 105 9.31 -16.28 -11.22
CA THR A 105 8.62 -15.67 -12.37
C THR A 105 7.36 -16.44 -12.74
N ILE A 106 7.44 -17.77 -12.82
CA ILE A 106 6.29 -18.61 -13.13
C ILE A 106 5.21 -18.43 -12.06
N LEU A 107 5.57 -18.59 -10.78
CA LEU A 107 4.59 -18.49 -9.70
C LEU A 107 3.91 -17.11 -9.63
N TYR A 108 4.63 -16.01 -9.89
CA TYR A 108 4.05 -14.66 -9.90
C TYR A 108 2.89 -14.52 -10.89
N HIS A 109 2.91 -15.23 -12.02
CA HIS A 109 1.80 -15.21 -12.98
C HIS A 109 0.58 -16.03 -12.54
N HIS A 110 0.69 -16.77 -11.44
CA HIS A 110 -0.37 -17.61 -10.89
C HIS A 110 -0.89 -17.14 -9.52
N VAL A 111 -0.34 -16.05 -8.97
CA VAL A 111 -0.81 -15.48 -7.71
C VAL A 111 -1.85 -14.40 -8.00
N PRO A 112 -3.11 -14.60 -7.59
CA PRO A 112 -4.16 -13.61 -7.82
C PRO A 112 -3.99 -12.39 -6.90
N SER A 113 -4.43 -11.24 -7.36
CA SER A 113 -4.59 -10.06 -6.54
C SER A 113 -5.76 -9.20 -7.03
N VAL A 114 -6.01 -8.12 -6.32
CA VAL A 114 -7.02 -7.12 -6.70
C VAL A 114 -6.82 -6.59 -8.13
N THR A 115 -5.59 -6.48 -8.59
CA THR A 115 -5.23 -5.97 -9.93
C THR A 115 -4.95 -7.08 -10.95
N GLY A 116 -5.09 -8.33 -10.56
CA GLY A 116 -4.90 -9.50 -11.42
C GLY A 116 -3.50 -10.12 -11.39
N LEU A 117 -2.50 -9.44 -10.80
CA LEU A 117 -1.12 -9.90 -10.69
C LEU A 117 -0.64 -9.82 -9.22
N PRO A 118 0.46 -10.50 -8.82
CA PRO A 118 0.88 -10.51 -7.44
C PRO A 118 1.24 -9.11 -6.94
N VAL A 119 0.79 -8.78 -5.74
CA VAL A 119 1.21 -7.56 -5.04
C VAL A 119 2.47 -7.77 -4.21
N PHE A 120 2.79 -9.00 -3.85
CA PHE A 120 3.96 -9.36 -3.04
C PHE A 120 4.92 -10.23 -3.85
N LEU A 121 6.17 -9.82 -3.91
CA LEU A 121 7.25 -10.55 -4.57
C LEU A 121 8.18 -11.28 -3.59
N GLY A 122 7.89 -11.19 -2.30
CA GLY A 122 8.70 -11.76 -1.24
C GLY A 122 9.83 -10.84 -0.76
N TYR A 123 10.59 -11.34 0.20
CA TYR A 123 11.88 -10.77 0.62
C TYR A 123 12.96 -11.27 -0.33
N LEU A 124 13.15 -10.57 -1.45
CA LEU A 124 13.98 -11.05 -2.56
C LEU A 124 15.41 -11.39 -2.14
N ASP A 125 16.00 -10.62 -1.26
CA ASP A 125 17.33 -10.88 -0.75
C ASP A 125 17.41 -12.20 0.02
N ARG A 126 16.45 -12.45 0.91
CA ARG A 126 16.39 -13.70 1.69
C ARG A 126 16.05 -14.91 0.84
N LEU A 127 15.17 -14.74 -0.15
CA LEU A 127 14.73 -15.80 -1.05
C LEU A 127 15.86 -16.26 -1.98
N LEU A 128 16.69 -15.33 -2.47
CA LEU A 128 17.70 -15.60 -3.48
C LEU A 128 19.09 -15.90 -2.89
N MET A 129 19.39 -15.44 -1.66
CA MET A 129 20.68 -15.70 -1.01
C MET A 129 21.09 -17.19 -0.98
N PRO A 130 20.18 -18.14 -0.66
CA PRO A 130 20.56 -19.57 -0.62
C PRO A 130 21.10 -20.13 -1.94
N TYR A 131 20.81 -19.48 -3.06
CA TYR A 131 21.13 -19.93 -4.41
C TYR A 131 22.32 -19.20 -5.05
N THR A 132 23.07 -18.38 -4.26
CA THR A 132 24.18 -17.56 -4.80
C THR A 132 25.52 -18.30 -4.93
N GLU A 133 25.64 -19.48 -4.37
CA GLU A 133 26.87 -20.27 -4.41
C GLU A 133 27.28 -20.58 -5.86
N GLY A 134 28.57 -20.41 -6.16
CA GLY A 134 29.13 -20.65 -7.50
C GLY A 134 28.99 -19.49 -8.49
N TYR A 135 28.31 -18.40 -8.13
CA TYR A 135 28.18 -17.20 -8.98
C TYR A 135 29.08 -16.07 -8.51
N SER A 136 29.73 -15.39 -9.45
CA SER A 136 30.42 -14.13 -9.14
C SER A 136 29.40 -12.98 -8.95
N GLU A 137 29.83 -11.92 -8.25
CA GLU A 137 29.00 -10.71 -8.08
C GLU A 137 28.47 -10.15 -9.40
N GLU A 138 29.32 -10.12 -10.44
CA GLU A 138 28.93 -9.63 -11.76
C GLU A 138 27.85 -10.54 -12.41
N GLN A 139 27.96 -11.84 -12.26
CA GLN A 139 26.94 -12.78 -12.75
C GLN A 139 25.60 -12.57 -12.03
N LEU A 140 25.62 -12.47 -10.71
CA LEU A 140 24.44 -12.19 -9.90
C LEU A 140 23.81 -10.85 -10.31
N TYR A 141 24.63 -9.80 -10.47
CA TYR A 141 24.17 -8.49 -10.91
C TYR A 141 23.46 -8.55 -12.26
N GLN A 142 24.07 -9.19 -13.27
CA GLN A 142 23.48 -9.26 -14.60
C GLN A 142 22.17 -10.07 -14.64
N LYS A 143 22.10 -11.18 -13.88
CA LYS A 143 20.91 -12.02 -13.80
C LYS A 143 19.78 -11.28 -13.05
N LEU A 144 20.06 -10.70 -11.89
CA LEU A 144 19.11 -9.95 -11.09
C LEU A 144 18.62 -8.70 -11.84
N LYS A 145 19.48 -8.00 -12.58
CA LYS A 145 19.10 -6.84 -13.40
C LYS A 145 18.11 -7.23 -14.51
N ARG A 146 18.35 -8.35 -15.19
CA ARG A 146 17.41 -8.87 -16.21
C ARG A 146 16.06 -9.24 -15.59
N PHE A 147 16.09 -9.90 -14.43
CA PHE A 147 14.90 -10.23 -13.68
C PHE A 147 14.13 -8.96 -13.26
N TRP A 148 14.79 -7.93 -12.75
CA TRP A 148 14.18 -6.65 -12.37
C TRP A 148 13.52 -5.95 -13.56
N ILE A 149 14.19 -5.93 -14.71
CA ILE A 149 13.62 -5.40 -15.96
C ILE A 149 12.39 -6.23 -16.41
N MET A 150 12.49 -7.55 -16.33
CA MET A 150 11.41 -8.46 -16.72
C MET A 150 10.16 -8.22 -15.84
N LEU A 151 10.32 -8.07 -14.53
CA LEU A 151 9.21 -7.77 -13.62
C LEU A 151 8.41 -6.54 -14.07
N ASP A 152 9.07 -5.41 -14.32
CA ASP A 152 8.40 -4.18 -14.77
C ASP A 152 7.72 -4.32 -16.15
N ARG A 153 8.23 -5.19 -17.01
CA ARG A 153 7.72 -5.34 -18.39
C ARG A 153 6.64 -6.41 -18.54
N THR A 154 6.66 -7.44 -17.71
CA THR A 154 5.74 -8.59 -17.82
C THR A 154 4.65 -8.58 -16.76
N LEU A 155 4.92 -7.99 -15.60
CA LEU A 155 3.99 -7.82 -14.47
C LEU A 155 3.70 -6.32 -14.26
N PRO A 156 3.04 -5.63 -15.19
CA PRO A 156 2.86 -4.18 -15.13
C PRO A 156 1.75 -3.78 -14.14
N ASP A 157 1.95 -4.11 -12.88
CA ASP A 157 1.04 -3.78 -11.77
C ASP A 157 1.66 -2.68 -10.91
N ALA A 158 0.91 -1.60 -10.67
CA ALA A 158 1.33 -0.49 -9.83
C ALA A 158 1.63 -0.91 -8.40
N PHE A 159 0.97 -1.97 -7.93
CA PHE A 159 1.01 -2.42 -6.55
C PHE A 159 2.01 -3.54 -6.30
N MET A 160 2.69 -4.03 -7.34
CA MET A 160 3.73 -5.05 -7.22
C MET A 160 4.89 -4.55 -6.35
N HIS A 161 5.25 -5.31 -5.32
CA HIS A 161 6.08 -4.85 -4.23
C HIS A 161 7.08 -5.91 -3.76
N ALA A 162 8.35 -5.59 -3.76
CA ALA A 162 9.42 -6.41 -3.20
C ALA A 162 9.86 -5.88 -1.84
N ASN A 163 10.25 -6.78 -0.95
CA ASN A 163 10.87 -6.44 0.33
C ASN A 163 12.33 -6.90 0.35
N ILE A 164 13.18 -6.19 1.07
CA ILE A 164 14.60 -6.50 1.31
C ILE A 164 15.03 -6.09 2.73
N GLY A 165 16.14 -6.62 3.21
CA GLY A 165 16.69 -6.33 4.53
C GLY A 165 16.07 -7.17 5.66
N PRO A 166 16.39 -6.86 6.92
CA PRO A 166 17.27 -5.81 7.43
C PRO A 166 18.78 -6.15 7.35
N ASP A 167 19.12 -7.41 7.04
CA ASP A 167 20.50 -7.89 7.06
C ASP A 167 21.27 -7.47 5.81
N ASP A 168 22.58 -7.30 6.00
CA ASP A 168 23.51 -6.99 4.92
C ASP A 168 23.86 -8.27 4.15
N ASN A 169 23.51 -8.30 2.89
CA ASN A 169 23.88 -9.39 1.99
C ASN A 169 24.03 -8.88 0.55
N ILE A 170 24.69 -9.68 -0.28
CA ILE A 170 25.03 -9.27 -1.65
C ILE A 170 23.77 -8.97 -2.49
N ILE A 171 22.71 -9.77 -2.36
CA ILE A 171 21.46 -9.57 -3.13
C ILE A 171 20.76 -8.28 -2.72
N CYS A 172 20.72 -7.96 -1.41
CA CYS A 172 20.19 -6.69 -0.91
C CYS A 172 20.91 -5.50 -1.55
N ARG A 173 22.26 -5.49 -1.51
CA ARG A 173 23.07 -4.42 -2.09
C ARG A 173 22.93 -4.30 -3.60
N LEU A 174 22.89 -5.44 -4.32
CA LEU A 174 22.69 -5.45 -5.77
C LEU A 174 21.29 -4.98 -6.15
N THR A 175 20.25 -5.34 -5.39
CA THR A 175 18.89 -4.87 -5.62
C THR A 175 18.80 -3.35 -5.51
N LEU A 176 19.36 -2.75 -4.46
CA LEU A 176 19.43 -1.29 -4.30
C LEU A 176 20.17 -0.63 -5.48
N ARG A 177 21.34 -1.16 -5.85
CA ARG A 177 22.13 -0.63 -6.99
C ARG A 177 21.35 -0.68 -8.31
N ILE A 178 20.68 -1.79 -8.60
CA ILE A 178 19.89 -1.99 -9.82
C ILE A 178 18.69 -1.05 -9.83
N ASP A 179 18.01 -0.90 -8.70
CA ASP A 179 16.84 -0.04 -8.56
C ASP A 179 17.20 1.45 -8.79
N ALA A 180 18.32 1.93 -8.20
CA ALA A 180 18.84 3.27 -8.42
C ALA A 180 19.27 3.51 -9.88
N GLU A 181 19.85 2.50 -10.52
CA GLU A 181 20.29 2.60 -11.93
C GLU A 181 19.10 2.65 -12.91
N LEU A 182 18.13 1.76 -12.72
CA LEU A 182 17.02 1.59 -13.67
C LEU A 182 15.89 2.58 -13.45
N LYS A 183 15.71 3.07 -12.22
CA LYS A 183 14.65 4.01 -11.81
C LYS A 183 13.27 3.59 -12.38
N GLN A 184 12.94 2.30 -12.28
CA GLN A 184 11.68 1.74 -12.76
C GLN A 184 10.54 2.07 -11.82
N VAL A 185 9.32 2.14 -12.36
CA VAL A 185 8.10 2.32 -11.56
C VAL A 185 7.82 1.07 -10.73
N ALA A 186 7.86 -0.08 -11.37
CA ALA A 186 7.65 -1.38 -10.76
C ALA A 186 8.93 -2.26 -10.85
N PRO A 187 9.20 -3.09 -9.85
CA PRO A 187 8.51 -3.21 -8.56
C PRO A 187 8.66 -1.97 -7.67
N ASN A 188 7.66 -1.76 -6.80
CA ASN A 188 7.88 -0.93 -5.62
C ASN A 188 8.80 -1.69 -4.65
N LEU A 189 9.53 -0.98 -3.80
CA LEU A 189 10.54 -1.59 -2.93
C LEU A 189 10.40 -1.06 -1.51
N THR A 190 10.42 -1.96 -0.51
CA THR A 190 10.55 -1.62 0.91
C THR A 190 11.82 -2.23 1.50
N PHE A 191 12.56 -1.42 2.20
CA PHE A 191 13.69 -1.84 3.02
C PHE A 191 13.25 -1.95 4.49
N MET A 192 13.46 -3.14 5.10
CA MET A 192 13.21 -3.37 6.51
C MET A 192 14.41 -2.88 7.32
N TYR A 193 14.21 -1.87 8.14
CA TYR A 193 15.26 -1.35 9.01
C TYR A 193 15.17 -1.96 10.41
N HIS A 194 16.29 -2.48 10.92
CA HIS A 194 16.43 -2.94 12.31
C HIS A 194 17.68 -2.31 12.93
N PRO A 195 17.58 -1.61 14.06
CA PRO A 195 18.71 -0.83 14.62
C PRO A 195 19.95 -1.67 14.96
N GLU A 196 19.76 -2.94 15.34
CA GLU A 196 20.86 -3.84 15.73
C GLU A 196 21.38 -4.70 14.57
N ARG A 197 20.56 -4.95 13.53
CA ARG A 197 20.91 -5.85 12.41
C ARG A 197 21.36 -5.11 11.16
N THR A 198 20.88 -3.87 10.97
CA THR A 198 21.19 -3.08 9.77
C THR A 198 22.49 -2.29 9.96
N PRO A 199 23.61 -2.65 9.30
CA PRO A 199 24.84 -1.88 9.37
C PRO A 199 24.65 -0.47 8.83
N GLY A 200 25.34 0.50 9.43
CA GLY A 200 25.25 1.90 9.02
C GLY A 200 25.60 2.14 7.55
N SER A 201 26.54 1.37 6.99
CA SER A 201 26.92 1.45 5.56
C SER A 201 25.79 0.99 4.63
N LEU A 202 25.04 -0.06 5.00
CA LEU A 202 23.87 -0.50 4.25
C LEU A 202 22.75 0.53 4.34
N PHE A 203 22.48 1.06 5.54
CA PHE A 203 21.44 2.05 5.71
C PHE A 203 21.75 3.36 4.96
N LEU A 204 23.02 3.76 4.90
CA LEU A 204 23.45 4.89 4.08
C LEU A 204 23.17 4.63 2.58
N GLN A 205 23.48 3.44 2.07
CA GLN A 205 23.17 3.06 0.69
C GLN A 205 21.65 3.13 0.40
N VAL A 206 20.81 2.72 1.35
CA VAL A 206 19.34 2.85 1.26
C VAL A 206 18.92 4.32 1.13
N ILE A 207 19.51 5.22 1.93
CA ILE A 207 19.23 6.66 1.89
C ILE A 207 19.71 7.28 0.56
N GLU A 208 20.90 6.92 0.10
CA GLU A 208 21.41 7.35 -1.22
C GLU A 208 20.47 6.91 -2.35
N ASN A 209 19.92 5.69 -2.27
CA ASN A 209 18.93 5.20 -3.22
C ASN A 209 17.64 6.04 -3.21
N ILE A 210 17.16 6.42 -2.03
CA ILE A 210 16.00 7.32 -1.88
C ILE A 210 16.30 8.68 -2.54
N CYS A 211 17.49 9.23 -2.32
CA CYS A 211 17.90 10.48 -2.95
C CYS A 211 17.88 10.39 -4.48
N GLU A 212 18.24 9.25 -5.04
CA GLU A 212 18.31 9.04 -6.50
C GLU A 212 16.97 8.75 -7.18
N CYS A 213 16.08 8.02 -6.52
CA CYS A 213 14.86 7.53 -7.18
C CYS A 213 13.61 7.45 -6.27
N SER A 214 13.63 8.11 -5.10
CA SER A 214 12.51 8.11 -4.13
C SER A 214 12.09 6.70 -3.67
N LYS A 215 12.99 5.74 -3.80
CA LYS A 215 12.87 4.35 -3.33
C LYS A 215 14.16 3.92 -2.61
N PRO A 216 14.09 2.94 -1.72
CA PRO A 216 12.91 2.22 -1.23
C PRO A 216 12.06 3.06 -0.26
N HIS A 217 10.87 2.57 0.05
CA HIS A 217 10.15 2.88 1.28
C HIS A 217 10.88 2.24 2.46
N ILE A 218 10.83 2.83 3.65
CA ILE A 218 11.53 2.31 4.82
C ILE A 218 10.52 1.89 5.89
N ALA A 219 10.65 0.65 6.38
CA ALA A 219 9.80 0.07 7.42
C ALA A 219 10.62 -0.31 8.66
N ASN A 220 10.06 -0.10 9.84
CA ASN A 220 10.64 -0.46 11.13
C ASN A 220 10.39 -1.93 11.44
N ASP A 221 11.37 -2.79 11.23
CA ASP A 221 11.26 -4.24 11.38
C ASP A 221 10.80 -4.66 12.79
N ILE A 222 11.21 -3.94 13.84
CA ILE A 222 10.81 -4.23 15.22
C ILE A 222 9.29 -4.07 15.39
N VAL A 223 8.76 -2.95 14.92
CA VAL A 223 7.32 -2.62 15.10
C VAL A 223 6.44 -3.53 14.26
N HIS A 224 6.87 -3.87 13.05
CA HIS A 224 6.14 -4.80 12.20
C HIS A 224 6.18 -6.22 12.75
N SER A 225 7.36 -6.72 13.13
CA SER A 225 7.51 -8.08 13.70
C SER A 225 6.67 -8.27 14.95
N ALA A 226 6.62 -7.27 15.83
CA ALA A 226 5.79 -7.32 17.04
C ALA A 226 4.28 -7.42 16.77
N ALA A 227 3.80 -6.96 15.60
CA ALA A 227 2.39 -7.02 15.23
C ALA A 227 1.95 -8.38 14.66
N PHE A 228 2.89 -9.21 14.22
CA PHE A 228 2.60 -10.48 13.53
C PHE A 228 3.22 -11.71 14.22
N ASP A 229 3.88 -11.51 15.35
CA ASP A 229 4.57 -12.59 16.09
C ASP A 229 5.43 -13.49 15.16
N ASP A 230 5.43 -14.79 15.37
CA ASP A 230 6.20 -15.77 14.57
C ASP A 230 5.61 -16.06 13.18
N ILE A 231 4.47 -15.44 12.83
CA ILE A 231 3.82 -15.69 11.53
C ILE A 231 4.65 -15.14 10.36
N GLY A 232 5.36 -14.06 10.60
CA GLY A 232 6.04 -13.27 9.57
C GLY A 232 5.10 -12.35 8.81
N TYR A 233 5.64 -11.30 8.24
CA TYR A 233 4.88 -10.26 7.54
C TYR A 233 5.53 -9.86 6.23
N GLY A 234 4.75 -9.23 5.34
CA GLY A 234 5.24 -8.52 4.17
C GLY A 234 4.61 -7.14 4.07
N VAL A 235 5.36 -6.15 3.62
CA VAL A 235 4.85 -4.82 3.27
C VAL A 235 4.56 -4.80 1.78
N VAL A 236 3.31 -4.53 1.41
CA VAL A 236 2.85 -4.72 0.02
C VAL A 236 1.92 -3.61 -0.44
N SER A 237 1.80 -3.44 -1.75
CA SER A 237 0.86 -2.51 -2.37
C SER A 237 1.04 -1.08 -1.83
N CYS A 238 -0.01 -0.52 -1.22
CA CYS A 238 0.02 0.80 -0.55
C CYS A 238 0.57 0.70 0.89
N TYR A 239 1.66 -0.03 1.10
CA TYR A 239 2.29 -0.26 2.41
C TYR A 239 1.38 -0.99 3.39
N ASN A 240 0.62 -1.96 2.90
CA ASN A 240 -0.12 -2.85 3.77
C ASN A 240 0.84 -3.83 4.42
N SER A 241 0.80 -3.91 5.74
CA SER A 241 1.49 -4.93 6.53
C SER A 241 0.57 -6.12 6.68
N LEU A 242 0.92 -7.23 6.08
CA LEU A 242 0.06 -8.42 6.01
C LEU A 242 0.85 -9.70 6.27
N PRO A 243 0.20 -10.75 6.81
CA PRO A 243 0.89 -11.99 7.15
C PRO A 243 1.34 -12.76 5.91
N ILE A 244 2.57 -13.29 5.95
CA ILE A 244 3.09 -14.23 4.95
C ILE A 244 2.36 -15.58 5.06
N ALA A 245 2.24 -16.30 3.96
CA ALA A 245 1.38 -17.46 3.80
C ALA A 245 -0.10 -17.15 4.10
N GLY A 246 -0.53 -15.92 3.80
CA GLY A 246 -1.86 -15.38 4.02
C GLY A 246 -2.11 -14.16 3.16
N GLY A 247 -2.58 -13.07 3.76
CA GLY A 247 -2.82 -11.82 3.05
C GLY A 247 -3.91 -10.96 3.65
N GLY A 248 -4.51 -10.12 2.80
CA GLY A 248 -5.68 -9.31 3.12
C GLY A 248 -6.93 -9.83 2.42
N SER A 249 -7.98 -10.18 3.16
CA SER A 249 -9.21 -10.70 2.59
C SER A 249 -10.01 -9.62 1.87
N THR A 250 -10.20 -8.48 2.51
CA THR A 250 -10.94 -7.32 1.99
C THR A 250 -10.43 -6.02 2.58
N LEU A 251 -10.78 -4.88 1.96
CA LEU A 251 -10.55 -3.54 2.48
C LEU A 251 -11.73 -2.65 2.12
N SER A 252 -12.35 -2.06 3.12
CA SER A 252 -13.29 -0.95 2.99
C SER A 252 -12.82 0.22 3.85
N ARG A 253 -13.33 1.45 3.61
CA ARG A 253 -12.83 2.63 4.31
C ARG A 253 -13.97 3.56 4.75
N ILE A 254 -13.90 4.09 5.96
CA ILE A 254 -14.73 5.21 6.40
C ILE A 254 -14.13 6.52 5.87
N ASN A 255 -14.95 7.33 5.24
CA ASN A 255 -14.66 8.73 4.96
C ASN A 255 -14.93 9.56 6.21
N LEU A 256 -13.91 9.81 7.02
CA LEU A 256 -14.05 10.55 8.27
C LEU A 256 -14.54 11.98 8.05
N ARG A 257 -14.19 12.62 6.90
CA ARG A 257 -14.73 13.92 6.51
C ARG A 257 -16.26 13.90 6.42
N GLU A 258 -16.81 12.88 5.74
CA GLU A 258 -18.26 12.75 5.58
C GLU A 258 -18.98 12.43 6.90
N VAL A 259 -18.32 11.73 7.82
CA VAL A 259 -18.84 11.52 9.17
C VAL A 259 -18.82 12.84 9.95
N ALA A 260 -17.74 13.61 9.89
CA ALA A 260 -17.62 14.92 10.56
C ALA A 260 -18.65 15.95 10.06
N LEU A 261 -18.95 15.95 8.76
CA LEU A 261 -19.99 16.81 8.19
C LEU A 261 -21.38 16.52 8.77
N ARG A 262 -21.67 15.25 9.13
CA ARG A 262 -22.92 14.78 9.70
C ARG A 262 -23.01 14.90 11.22
N SER A 263 -21.92 15.26 11.87
CA SER A 263 -21.83 15.45 13.33
C SER A 263 -22.16 16.89 13.70
N GLU A 264 -22.70 17.11 14.87
CA GLU A 264 -22.97 18.47 15.39
C GLU A 264 -21.70 19.14 15.93
N CYS A 265 -20.85 18.36 16.61
CA CYS A 265 -19.59 18.79 17.24
C CYS A 265 -18.64 17.57 17.38
N ALA A 266 -17.45 17.76 17.97
CA ALA A 266 -16.52 16.66 18.21
C ALA A 266 -17.07 15.59 19.16
N ASP A 267 -17.84 15.99 20.18
CA ASP A 267 -18.46 15.03 21.12
C ASP A 267 -19.52 14.16 20.43
N ASP A 268 -20.40 14.74 19.60
CA ASP A 268 -21.37 13.97 18.79
C ASP A 268 -20.67 13.02 17.81
N PHE A 269 -19.58 13.50 17.19
CA PHE A 269 -18.77 12.66 16.31
C PHE A 269 -18.26 11.42 17.05
N LEU A 270 -17.62 11.61 18.19
CA LEU A 270 -16.99 10.53 18.96
C LEU A 270 -18.01 9.61 19.62
N SER A 271 -19.10 10.17 20.18
CA SER A 271 -20.06 9.42 21.00
C SER A 271 -21.14 8.70 20.18
N HIS A 272 -21.49 9.21 18.98
CA HIS A 272 -22.61 8.70 18.20
C HIS A 272 -22.25 8.34 16.75
N GLN A 273 -21.70 9.29 15.99
CA GLN A 273 -21.55 9.12 14.54
C GLN A 273 -20.45 8.11 14.19
N LEU A 274 -19.25 8.25 14.79
CA LEU A 274 -18.15 7.34 14.52
C LEU A 274 -18.47 5.89 14.89
N PRO A 275 -19.01 5.57 16.09
CA PRO A 275 -19.44 4.21 16.44
C PRO A 275 -20.48 3.63 15.47
N LYS A 276 -21.44 4.45 15.04
CA LYS A 276 -22.44 4.05 14.05
C LYS A 276 -21.81 3.60 12.74
N TYR A 277 -20.94 4.41 12.14
CA TYR A 277 -20.30 4.08 10.86
C TYR A 277 -19.25 2.97 11.01
N CYS A 278 -18.65 2.78 12.18
CA CYS A 278 -17.84 1.60 12.47
C CYS A 278 -18.68 0.32 12.37
N GLY A 279 -19.90 0.30 12.92
CA GLY A 279 -20.81 -0.84 12.81
C GLY A 279 -21.20 -1.14 11.37
N ILE A 280 -21.53 -0.10 10.59
CA ILE A 280 -21.87 -0.24 9.17
C ILE A 280 -20.70 -0.80 8.35
N GLN A 281 -19.49 -0.31 8.59
CA GLN A 281 -18.31 -0.83 7.90
C GLN A 281 -18.01 -2.28 8.29
N MET A 282 -18.21 -2.64 9.55
CA MET A 282 -17.99 -4.01 10.00
C MET A 282 -18.99 -4.98 9.37
N GLU A 283 -20.27 -4.60 9.20
CA GLU A 283 -21.23 -5.39 8.44
C GLU A 283 -20.73 -5.68 7.02
N LEU A 284 -20.24 -4.67 6.32
CA LEU A 284 -19.70 -4.85 4.96
C LEU A 284 -18.50 -5.81 4.95
N ILE A 285 -17.58 -5.69 5.92
CA ILE A 285 -16.41 -6.56 6.06
C ILE A 285 -16.86 -8.00 6.30
N GLU A 286 -17.81 -8.23 7.21
CA GLU A 286 -18.31 -9.57 7.53
C GLU A 286 -18.98 -10.22 6.32
N ARG A 287 -19.88 -9.52 5.63
CA ARG A 287 -20.56 -10.05 4.44
C ARG A 287 -19.60 -10.41 3.32
N ARG A 288 -18.56 -9.60 3.10
CA ARG A 288 -17.53 -9.90 2.10
C ARG A 288 -16.67 -11.10 2.47
N THR A 289 -16.29 -11.20 3.71
CA THR A 289 -15.49 -12.34 4.17
C THR A 289 -16.31 -13.62 4.19
N GLU A 290 -17.58 -13.59 4.59
CA GLU A 290 -18.50 -14.73 4.47
C GLU A 290 -18.57 -15.22 3.02
N PHE A 291 -18.85 -14.34 2.06
CA PHE A 291 -18.90 -14.71 0.65
C PHE A 291 -17.58 -15.34 0.16
N LEU A 292 -16.43 -14.72 0.52
CA LEU A 292 -15.12 -15.22 0.12
C LEU A 292 -14.84 -16.63 0.65
N TYR A 293 -15.19 -16.90 1.90
CA TYR A 293 -14.87 -18.17 2.56
C TYR A 293 -15.90 -19.27 2.29
N GLU A 294 -17.18 -18.93 2.13
CA GLU A 294 -18.27 -19.90 2.06
C GLU A 294 -18.75 -20.12 0.63
N ASP A 295 -18.92 -19.05 -0.17
CA ASP A 295 -19.57 -19.12 -1.47
C ASP A 295 -18.60 -19.14 -2.65
N SER A 296 -17.50 -18.38 -2.58
CA SER A 296 -16.57 -18.20 -3.71
C SER A 296 -15.75 -19.45 -4.05
N GLN A 297 -15.62 -20.38 -3.13
CA GLN A 297 -14.81 -21.61 -3.24
C GLN A 297 -13.31 -21.33 -3.45
N PHE A 298 -12.82 -20.09 -3.25
CA PHE A 298 -11.44 -19.73 -3.48
C PHE A 298 -10.47 -20.60 -2.68
N PHE A 299 -10.71 -20.72 -1.36
CA PHE A 299 -9.82 -21.47 -0.48
C PHE A 299 -9.90 -22.99 -0.69
N GLN A 300 -10.99 -23.48 -1.22
CA GLN A 300 -11.20 -24.89 -1.53
C GLN A 300 -10.55 -25.31 -2.86
N THR A 301 -10.47 -24.39 -3.82
CA THR A 301 -10.03 -24.70 -5.19
C THR A 301 -8.62 -24.20 -5.51
N SER A 302 -8.06 -23.25 -4.72
CA SER A 302 -6.75 -22.69 -4.96
C SER A 302 -5.62 -23.70 -4.71
N PHE A 303 -4.78 -23.95 -5.72
CA PHE A 303 -3.59 -24.78 -5.57
C PHE A 303 -2.61 -24.21 -4.53
N LEU A 304 -2.61 -22.88 -4.32
CA LEU A 304 -1.77 -22.24 -3.30
C LEU A 304 -2.12 -22.75 -1.89
N VAL A 305 -3.40 -23.03 -1.62
CA VAL A 305 -3.85 -23.63 -0.36
C VAL A 305 -3.47 -25.11 -0.32
N GLN A 306 -3.73 -25.85 -1.42
CA GLN A 306 -3.49 -27.30 -1.50
C GLN A 306 -2.00 -27.63 -1.30
N GLU A 307 -1.11 -26.76 -1.78
CA GLU A 307 0.34 -26.91 -1.62
C GLU A 307 0.88 -26.23 -0.34
N GLY A 308 -0.01 -25.64 0.48
CA GLY A 308 0.35 -25.00 1.75
C GLY A 308 1.14 -23.71 1.61
N LEU A 309 1.08 -23.07 0.43
CA LEU A 309 1.72 -21.77 0.18
C LEU A 309 0.94 -20.61 0.79
N ILE A 310 -0.35 -20.80 1.00
CA ILE A 310 -1.21 -19.89 1.78
C ILE A 310 -2.12 -20.69 2.72
N LYS A 311 -2.59 -20.05 3.79
CA LYS A 311 -3.47 -20.62 4.80
C LYS A 311 -4.67 -19.70 5.01
N PRO A 312 -5.92 -20.21 4.90
CA PRO A 312 -7.12 -19.38 5.06
C PRO A 312 -7.16 -18.58 6.36
N GLU A 313 -6.72 -19.17 7.47
CA GLU A 313 -6.69 -18.55 8.79
C GLU A 313 -5.66 -17.41 8.94
N ARG A 314 -4.81 -17.18 7.94
CA ARG A 314 -3.81 -16.10 7.90
C ARG A 314 -4.23 -14.90 7.04
N PHE A 315 -5.50 -14.80 6.68
CA PHE A 315 -6.00 -13.62 5.97
C PHE A 315 -6.63 -12.64 6.95
N ALA A 316 -6.28 -11.35 6.81
CA ALA A 316 -6.80 -10.28 7.66
C ALA A 316 -7.79 -9.41 6.87
N PRO A 317 -9.03 -9.22 7.34
CA PRO A 317 -9.87 -8.15 6.83
C PRO A 317 -9.33 -6.81 7.32
N MET A 318 -9.19 -5.83 6.40
CA MET A 318 -8.65 -4.52 6.70
C MET A 318 -9.78 -3.52 6.91
N PHE A 319 -9.80 -2.90 8.08
CA PHE A 319 -10.72 -1.84 8.48
C PHE A 319 -10.08 -0.48 8.19
N GLY A 320 -10.40 0.12 7.04
CA GLY A 320 -9.75 1.31 6.55
C GLY A 320 -10.43 2.62 6.96
N ILE A 321 -9.64 3.68 6.98
CA ILE A 321 -10.11 5.07 7.11
C ILE A 321 -9.35 6.00 6.18
N TYR A 322 -9.94 7.17 5.88
CA TYR A 322 -9.26 8.29 5.23
C TYR A 322 -9.94 9.62 5.58
N GLY A 323 -9.27 10.73 5.27
CA GLY A 323 -9.82 12.05 5.53
C GLY A 323 -9.77 12.49 7.01
N MET A 324 -8.77 12.04 7.78
CA MET A 324 -8.58 12.42 9.18
C MET A 324 -8.38 13.93 9.32
N ALA A 325 -7.52 14.51 8.49
CA ALA A 325 -7.22 15.94 8.56
C ALA A 325 -8.46 16.81 8.33
N GLU A 326 -9.23 16.49 7.30
CA GLU A 326 -10.46 17.21 6.96
C GLU A 326 -11.53 17.04 8.07
N ALA A 327 -11.65 15.84 8.63
CA ALA A 327 -12.57 15.59 9.75
C ALA A 327 -12.20 16.44 10.97
N VAL A 328 -10.92 16.47 11.33
CA VAL A 328 -10.43 17.27 12.46
C VAL A 328 -10.67 18.75 12.21
N ASN A 329 -10.36 19.29 11.02
CA ASN A 329 -10.59 20.68 10.68
C ASN A 329 -12.07 21.07 10.82
N ILE A 330 -12.99 20.24 10.28
CA ILE A 330 -14.43 20.47 10.37
C ILE A 330 -14.92 20.45 11.84
N LEU A 331 -14.46 19.50 12.63
CA LEU A 331 -14.87 19.38 14.03
C LEU A 331 -14.32 20.51 14.89
N MET A 332 -13.07 20.91 14.69
CA MET A 332 -12.46 22.06 15.36
C MET A 332 -13.23 23.37 15.04
N GLU A 333 -13.57 23.58 13.76
CA GLU A 333 -14.38 24.72 13.35
C GLU A 333 -15.76 24.73 14.04
N LYS A 334 -16.46 23.58 14.10
CA LYS A 334 -17.76 23.43 14.77
C LYS A 334 -17.68 23.71 16.27
N ASP A 335 -16.56 23.40 16.90
CA ASP A 335 -16.30 23.66 18.32
C ASP A 335 -15.74 25.07 18.57
N GLY A 336 -15.54 25.89 17.53
CA GLY A 336 -15.02 27.25 17.61
C GLY A 336 -13.52 27.32 17.95
N ILE A 337 -12.76 26.30 17.60
CA ILE A 337 -11.32 26.16 17.86
C ILE A 337 -10.57 26.25 16.53
N GLU A 338 -9.53 27.05 16.48
CA GLU A 338 -8.64 27.09 15.30
C GLU A 338 -7.78 25.81 15.23
N ALA A 339 -7.82 25.12 14.08
CA ALA A 339 -7.02 23.92 13.88
C ALA A 339 -5.54 24.26 13.68
N SER A 340 -4.66 23.49 14.32
CA SER A 340 -3.21 23.54 14.14
C SER A 340 -2.63 22.14 14.26
N TYR A 341 -1.60 21.85 13.47
CA TYR A 341 -0.91 20.55 13.46
C TYR A 341 0.48 20.59 14.12
N GLU A 342 0.74 21.64 14.89
CA GLU A 342 1.92 21.67 15.74
C GLU A 342 1.81 20.64 16.88
N PRO A 343 2.90 19.98 17.28
CA PRO A 343 2.91 19.03 18.38
C PRO A 343 2.28 19.58 19.66
N GLY A 344 1.30 18.83 20.21
CA GLY A 344 0.56 19.23 21.41
C GLY A 344 -0.69 20.09 21.17
N SER A 345 -1.06 20.34 19.90
CA SER A 345 -2.28 21.09 19.57
C SER A 345 -3.57 20.33 19.88
N PRO A 346 -4.71 21.03 20.11
CA PRO A 346 -6.01 20.39 20.28
C PRO A 346 -6.44 19.54 19.07
N ALA A 347 -6.10 19.94 17.86
CA ALA A 347 -6.39 19.20 16.63
C ALA A 347 -5.71 17.82 16.62
N LEU A 348 -4.42 17.76 16.97
CA LEU A 348 -3.71 16.48 17.09
C LEU A 348 -4.25 15.63 18.24
N ALA A 349 -4.63 16.25 19.37
CA ALA A 349 -5.24 15.50 20.48
C ALA A 349 -6.55 14.82 20.04
N LEU A 350 -7.41 15.52 19.29
CA LEU A 350 -8.63 14.95 18.71
C LEU A 350 -8.31 13.82 17.72
N ALA A 351 -7.35 14.03 16.82
CA ALA A 351 -6.92 13.00 15.84
C ALA A 351 -6.44 11.71 16.54
N TYR A 352 -5.67 11.84 17.62
CA TYR A 352 -5.22 10.68 18.40
C TYR A 352 -6.37 9.99 19.13
N GLN A 353 -7.34 10.73 19.65
CA GLN A 353 -8.54 10.18 20.28
C GLN A 353 -9.37 9.41 19.28
N ILE A 354 -9.57 9.92 18.06
CA ILE A 354 -10.26 9.19 16.98
C ILE A 354 -9.52 7.88 16.67
N SER A 355 -8.19 7.92 16.52
CA SER A 355 -7.41 6.71 16.23
C SER A 355 -7.48 5.67 17.35
N ALA A 356 -7.42 6.11 18.61
CA ALA A 356 -7.56 5.21 19.76
C ALA A 356 -8.95 4.57 19.82
N GLN A 357 -10.01 5.34 19.59
CA GLN A 357 -11.38 4.81 19.58
C GLN A 357 -11.61 3.79 18.45
N LEU A 358 -11.05 4.04 17.27
CA LEU A 358 -11.10 3.09 16.15
C LEU A 358 -10.38 1.78 16.50
N ASP A 359 -9.22 1.86 17.14
CA ASP A 359 -8.45 0.69 17.58
C ASP A 359 -9.21 -0.11 18.64
N ASP A 360 -9.74 0.56 19.67
CA ASP A 360 -10.57 -0.06 20.71
C ASP A 360 -11.80 -0.77 20.08
N TYR A 361 -12.43 -0.14 19.09
CA TYR A 361 -13.57 -0.74 18.38
C TYR A 361 -13.16 -2.04 17.66
N VAL A 362 -12.10 -2.01 16.87
CA VAL A 362 -11.63 -3.16 16.09
C VAL A 362 -11.14 -4.28 17.00
N ILE A 363 -10.45 -3.96 18.10
CA ILE A 363 -9.99 -4.95 19.08
C ILE A 363 -11.16 -5.64 19.80
N SER A 364 -12.21 -4.88 20.13
CA SER A 364 -13.37 -5.38 20.88
C SER A 364 -14.43 -6.06 20.03
N THR A 365 -14.36 -5.90 18.69
CA THR A 365 -15.36 -6.44 17.76
C THR A 365 -14.79 -7.66 17.01
N PRO A 366 -15.14 -8.90 17.40
CA PRO A 366 -14.66 -10.09 16.72
C PRO A 366 -15.31 -10.25 15.34
N VAL A 367 -14.57 -10.84 14.41
CA VAL A 367 -15.04 -11.23 13.06
C VAL A 367 -14.96 -12.74 12.90
N LYS A 368 -15.88 -13.32 12.16
CA LYS A 368 -15.92 -14.77 11.91
C LYS A 368 -14.67 -15.26 11.20
N TYR A 369 -14.29 -14.56 10.13
CA TYR A 369 -13.16 -14.87 9.29
C TYR A 369 -12.12 -13.74 9.35
N GLY A 370 -10.99 -14.02 9.96
CA GLY A 370 -9.88 -13.05 10.08
C GLY A 370 -8.75 -13.60 10.94
N LEU A 371 -7.57 -13.06 10.75
CA LEU A 371 -6.41 -13.38 11.58
C LEU A 371 -6.75 -13.08 13.06
N ASN A 372 -6.63 -14.08 13.91
CA ASN A 372 -7.00 -14.01 15.33
C ASN A 372 -8.47 -13.55 15.57
N HIS A 373 -9.37 -13.84 14.63
CA HIS A 373 -10.77 -13.40 14.66
C HIS A 373 -10.96 -11.89 14.80
N ARG A 374 -10.09 -11.10 14.17
CA ARG A 374 -10.13 -9.63 14.22
C ARG A 374 -9.91 -9.02 12.84
N ALA A 375 -10.49 -7.84 12.64
CA ALA A 375 -10.05 -6.96 11.57
C ALA A 375 -8.75 -6.23 11.99
N MET A 376 -8.06 -5.64 11.06
CA MET A 376 -6.85 -4.85 11.30
C MET A 376 -7.03 -3.43 10.76
N LEU A 377 -6.73 -2.42 11.56
CA LEU A 377 -6.83 -1.02 11.15
C LEU A 377 -5.87 -0.69 10.00
N HIS A 378 -6.36 0.13 9.07
CA HIS A 378 -5.65 0.58 7.88
C HIS A 378 -5.87 2.07 7.61
N ALA A 379 -4.79 2.82 7.39
CA ALA A 379 -4.82 4.26 7.18
C ALA A 379 -3.97 4.74 5.98
N GLN A 380 -3.65 3.85 5.04
CA GLN A 380 -2.69 4.20 3.99
C GLN A 380 -3.33 4.46 2.62
N SER A 381 -4.47 3.88 2.33
CA SER A 381 -5.01 3.93 0.97
C SER A 381 -5.51 5.31 0.55
N GLY A 382 -5.08 5.75 -0.65
CA GLY A 382 -5.68 6.83 -1.41
C GLY A 382 -5.96 6.33 -2.82
N ILE A 383 -7.12 6.64 -3.37
CA ILE A 383 -7.54 6.22 -4.71
C ILE A 383 -8.00 7.40 -5.55
N SER A 384 -8.15 7.19 -6.85
CA SER A 384 -8.55 8.21 -7.82
C SER A 384 -9.88 8.89 -7.49
N SER A 385 -10.76 8.23 -6.76
CA SER A 385 -12.06 8.78 -6.36
C SER A 385 -12.05 9.60 -5.05
N ASP A 386 -10.92 9.67 -4.34
CA ASP A 386 -10.79 10.44 -3.10
C ASP A 386 -10.53 11.92 -3.42
N LYS A 387 -11.59 12.66 -3.65
CA LYS A 387 -11.53 14.09 -3.92
C LYS A 387 -11.60 14.87 -2.61
N ASP A 388 -10.80 15.92 -2.51
CA ASP A 388 -10.79 16.84 -1.37
C ASP A 388 -10.60 16.16 0.00
N THR A 389 -9.85 15.07 0.01
CA THR A 389 -9.54 14.31 1.22
C THR A 389 -8.10 13.81 1.22
N THR A 390 -7.47 13.89 2.38
CA THR A 390 -6.11 13.41 2.61
C THR A 390 -6.11 11.90 2.89
N PRO A 391 -5.20 11.12 2.33
CA PRO A 391 -5.09 9.70 2.63
C PRO A 391 -4.82 9.42 4.11
N GLY A 392 -5.61 8.52 4.70
CA GLY A 392 -5.43 8.05 6.07
C GLY A 392 -5.39 9.16 7.12
N VAL A 393 -4.30 9.21 7.86
CA VAL A 393 -4.06 10.14 8.96
C VAL A 393 -2.99 11.21 8.64
N ARG A 394 -2.62 11.35 7.37
CA ARG A 394 -1.62 12.34 6.95
C ARG A 394 -2.10 13.76 7.24
N LEU A 395 -1.13 14.65 7.45
CA LEU A 395 -1.43 16.07 7.63
C LEU A 395 -1.95 16.70 6.34
N PRO A 396 -2.72 17.81 6.42
CA PRO A 396 -3.23 18.50 5.25
C PRO A 396 -2.09 18.94 4.32
N TYR A 397 -2.29 18.78 3.03
CA TYR A 397 -1.31 19.19 2.04
C TYR A 397 -1.11 20.70 2.02
N GLY A 398 0.16 21.12 2.18
CA GLY A 398 0.54 22.53 2.23
C GLY A 398 0.48 23.15 3.62
N GLU A 399 0.00 22.42 4.63
CA GLU A 399 -0.04 22.83 6.04
C GLU A 399 0.96 22.04 6.91
N GLU A 400 1.77 21.20 6.27
CA GLU A 400 2.74 20.39 7.01
C GLU A 400 3.82 21.26 7.66
N PRO A 401 4.08 21.09 8.96
CA PRO A 401 5.15 21.79 9.66
C PRO A 401 6.54 21.33 9.16
N ASP A 402 7.60 21.79 9.81
CA ASP A 402 8.94 21.29 9.51
C ASP A 402 9.04 19.75 9.63
N PRO A 403 9.99 19.09 8.97
CA PRO A 403 10.04 17.63 8.93
C PRO A 403 10.07 16.93 10.28
N VAL A 404 10.68 17.54 11.31
CA VAL A 404 10.74 16.96 12.66
C VAL A 404 9.40 17.10 13.37
N SER A 405 8.80 18.28 13.34
CA SER A 405 7.46 18.53 13.90
C SER A 405 6.40 17.68 13.21
N HIS A 406 6.51 17.51 11.88
CA HIS A 406 5.65 16.61 11.11
C HIS A 406 5.75 15.15 11.64
N ILE A 407 6.97 14.61 11.79
CA ILE A 407 7.17 13.26 12.33
C ILE A 407 6.58 13.15 13.73
N MET A 408 6.81 14.13 14.60
CA MET A 408 6.26 14.14 15.96
C MET A 408 4.73 14.17 15.98
N ALA A 409 4.11 14.82 15.01
CA ALA A 409 2.65 14.88 14.87
C ALA A 409 2.04 13.56 14.40
N VAL A 410 2.69 12.85 13.45
CA VAL A 410 2.11 11.63 12.86
C VAL A 410 2.53 10.34 13.56
N ALA A 411 3.72 10.29 14.17
CA ALA A 411 4.25 9.08 14.81
C ALA A 411 3.31 8.42 15.84
N PRO A 412 2.56 9.17 16.70
CA PRO A 412 1.65 8.55 17.66
C PRO A 412 0.52 7.73 17.01
N HIS A 413 0.14 8.01 15.77
CA HIS A 413 -0.87 7.23 15.04
C HIS A 413 -0.36 5.83 14.66
N HIS A 414 0.95 5.68 14.40
CA HIS A 414 1.51 4.46 13.80
C HIS A 414 1.31 3.19 14.63
N ARG A 415 1.11 3.30 15.92
CA ARG A 415 0.84 2.16 16.81
C ARG A 415 -0.52 1.50 16.59
N TYR A 416 -1.50 2.25 16.07
CA TYR A 416 -2.88 1.78 15.93
C TYR A 416 -3.12 1.05 14.60
N TYR A 417 -2.53 1.53 13.51
CA TYR A 417 -2.83 1.05 12.16
C TYR A 417 -1.89 -0.08 11.72
N THR A 418 -2.16 -1.28 12.25
CA THR A 418 -1.25 -2.43 12.11
C THR A 418 -1.23 -3.02 10.70
N SER A 419 -2.31 -2.91 9.91
CA SER A 419 -2.34 -3.42 8.53
C SER A 419 -1.92 -2.40 7.47
N GLY A 420 -1.55 -1.19 7.84
CA GLY A 420 -1.01 -0.21 6.90
C GLY A 420 -1.20 1.23 7.35
N ILE A 421 -0.10 1.92 7.45
CA ILE A 421 0.02 3.36 7.69
C ILE A 421 1.36 3.80 7.14
N SER A 422 1.41 4.96 6.51
CA SER A 422 2.67 5.52 6.04
C SER A 422 2.55 7.02 5.87
N ASP A 423 3.68 7.70 5.84
CA ASP A 423 3.74 9.09 5.43
C ASP A 423 4.78 9.29 4.31
N ILE A 424 4.64 10.39 3.59
CA ILE A 424 5.52 10.76 2.49
C ILE A 424 6.05 12.17 2.77
N LEU A 425 7.34 12.25 3.09
CA LEU A 425 8.01 13.54 3.19
C LEU A 425 8.36 14.04 1.80
N THR A 426 8.08 15.30 1.49
CA THR A 426 8.59 15.95 0.29
C THR A 426 9.78 16.82 0.67
N VAL A 427 10.95 16.50 0.14
CA VAL A 427 12.22 17.19 0.44
C VAL A 427 12.81 17.81 -0.82
N ASP A 428 13.59 18.85 -0.65
CA ASP A 428 14.27 19.48 -1.76
C ASP A 428 15.54 18.70 -2.21
N GLU A 429 16.15 19.14 -3.30
CA GLU A 429 17.30 18.46 -3.89
C GLU A 429 18.60 18.58 -3.07
N THR A 430 18.67 19.46 -2.07
CA THR A 430 19.88 19.63 -1.24
C THR A 430 20.18 18.37 -0.43
N ILE A 431 19.17 17.53 -0.19
CA ILE A 431 19.34 16.24 0.49
C ILE A 431 20.34 15.32 -0.22
N LYS A 432 20.47 15.42 -1.55
CA LYS A 432 21.42 14.63 -2.35
C LYS A 432 22.89 14.92 -1.98
N GLN A 433 23.15 16.12 -1.46
CA GLN A 433 24.47 16.53 -1.00
C GLN A 433 24.71 16.21 0.49
N ASN A 434 23.64 15.87 1.23
CA ASN A 434 23.72 15.54 2.65
C ASN A 434 22.81 14.36 3.04
N PRO A 435 23.05 13.15 2.50
CA PRO A 435 22.23 11.98 2.80
C PRO A 435 22.27 11.58 4.28
N LEU A 436 23.32 11.97 5.02
CA LEU A 436 23.41 11.72 6.47
C LEU A 436 22.29 12.44 7.25
N ALA A 437 21.86 13.61 6.82
CA ALA A 437 20.74 14.31 7.47
C ALA A 437 19.44 13.50 7.35
N MET A 438 19.18 12.91 6.19
CA MET A 438 18.04 12.01 5.99
C MET A 438 18.15 10.73 6.83
N LEU A 439 19.35 10.16 6.91
CA LEU A 439 19.61 8.98 7.75
C LEU A 439 19.28 9.25 9.22
N GLN A 440 19.71 10.40 9.76
CA GLN A 440 19.41 10.78 11.14
C GLN A 440 17.91 11.03 11.35
N LEU A 441 17.26 11.71 10.41
CA LEU A 441 15.81 11.92 10.45
C LEU A 441 15.06 10.59 10.49
N CYS A 442 15.46 9.61 9.67
CA CYS A 442 14.87 8.27 9.66
C CYS A 442 15.03 7.55 11.01
N LYS A 443 16.25 7.56 11.59
CA LYS A 443 16.49 6.98 12.90
C LYS A 443 15.64 7.65 13.99
N GLY A 444 15.57 8.98 13.95
CA GLY A 444 14.73 9.76 14.86
C GLY A 444 13.24 9.39 14.72
N ALA A 445 12.71 9.30 13.51
CA ALA A 445 11.34 8.89 13.25
C ALA A 445 11.02 7.51 13.84
N PHE A 446 11.90 6.53 13.63
CA PHE A 446 11.70 5.19 14.18
C PHE A 446 11.80 5.15 15.70
N SER A 447 12.67 5.99 16.30
CA SER A 447 12.73 6.12 17.77
C SER A 447 11.46 6.74 18.37
N GLN A 448 10.69 7.51 17.59
CA GLN A 448 9.39 8.05 17.96
C GLN A 448 8.23 7.07 17.72
N GLY A 449 8.50 5.87 17.25
CA GLY A 449 7.49 4.84 17.03
C GLY A 449 6.86 4.84 15.64
N MET A 450 7.40 5.58 14.68
CA MET A 450 6.95 5.43 13.29
C MET A 450 7.15 4.00 12.82
N ARG A 451 6.09 3.46 12.22
CA ARG A 451 6.12 2.12 11.63
C ARG A 451 6.84 2.13 10.30
N GLU A 452 6.54 3.12 9.49
CA GLU A 452 7.06 3.22 8.13
C GLU A 452 6.84 4.62 7.54
N PHE A 453 7.70 5.01 6.63
CA PHE A 453 7.56 6.22 5.84
C PHE A 453 8.55 6.27 4.67
N THR A 454 8.45 7.27 3.83
CA THR A 454 9.36 7.50 2.72
C THR A 454 9.52 8.99 2.40
N ALA A 455 10.35 9.30 1.39
CA ALA A 455 10.50 10.66 0.89
C ALA A 455 10.41 10.71 -0.63
N ASN A 456 9.75 11.76 -1.13
CA ASN A 456 9.91 12.24 -2.48
C ASN A 456 10.98 13.33 -2.51
N VAL A 457 11.92 13.24 -3.43
CA VAL A 457 12.87 14.32 -3.69
C VAL A 457 12.36 15.12 -4.88
N ALA A 458 12.21 16.43 -4.69
CA ALA A 458 11.50 17.30 -5.63
C ALA A 458 12.06 17.29 -7.06
N SER A 459 13.36 17.02 -7.23
CA SER A 459 14.02 16.95 -8.55
C SER A 459 13.92 15.58 -9.22
N ASN A 460 13.33 14.56 -8.59
CA ASN A 460 13.23 13.24 -9.18
C ASN A 460 12.03 13.14 -10.13
N ASP A 461 12.20 12.47 -11.27
CA ASP A 461 11.10 12.14 -12.19
C ASP A 461 10.21 11.02 -11.62
N LEU A 462 10.79 10.12 -10.82
CA LEU A 462 10.07 9.05 -10.16
C LEU A 462 9.51 9.57 -8.83
N VAL A 463 8.20 9.60 -8.71
CA VAL A 463 7.47 10.18 -7.58
C VAL A 463 6.52 9.17 -6.98
N ARG A 464 6.48 9.12 -5.66
CA ARG A 464 5.52 8.35 -4.90
C ARG A 464 4.23 9.13 -4.73
N VAL A 465 3.12 8.59 -5.21
CA VAL A 465 1.81 9.25 -5.15
C VAL A 465 1.06 8.87 -3.86
N THR A 466 0.85 7.58 -3.67
CA THR A 466 0.27 7.02 -2.44
C THR A 466 1.16 5.87 -1.97
N GLY A 467 0.78 4.63 -2.25
CA GLY A 467 1.60 3.44 -2.02
C GLY A 467 2.34 2.93 -3.25
N TYR A 468 2.25 3.60 -4.38
CA TYR A 468 2.91 3.24 -5.62
C TYR A 468 3.60 4.44 -6.26
N MET A 469 4.46 4.14 -7.23
CA MET A 469 5.29 5.12 -7.92
C MET A 469 4.74 5.44 -9.29
N VAL A 470 5.03 6.65 -9.75
CA VAL A 470 4.78 7.07 -11.14
C VAL A 470 5.96 7.92 -11.62
N ARG A 471 6.20 7.95 -12.92
CA ARG A 471 7.10 8.94 -13.54
C ARG A 471 6.29 10.13 -14.02
N LEU A 472 6.71 11.33 -13.64
CA LEU A 472 6.10 12.57 -14.13
C LEU A 472 6.14 12.66 -15.66
N SER A 473 7.25 12.23 -16.26
CA SER A 473 7.43 12.15 -17.71
C SER A 473 6.47 11.15 -18.38
N ASP A 474 6.08 10.07 -17.71
CA ASP A 474 5.11 9.11 -18.24
C ASP A 474 3.67 9.63 -18.13
N ILE A 475 3.33 10.38 -17.05
CA ILE A 475 2.05 11.09 -16.94
C ILE A 475 1.88 12.06 -18.12
N GLN A 476 2.92 12.83 -18.45
CA GLN A 476 2.87 13.74 -19.58
C GLN A 476 2.62 13.01 -20.91
N LYS A 477 3.36 11.93 -21.17
CA LYS A 477 3.18 11.11 -22.38
C LYS A 477 1.80 10.47 -22.46
N PHE A 478 1.26 10.03 -21.29
CA PHE A 478 -0.08 9.46 -21.25
C PHE A 478 -1.14 10.47 -21.70
N LYS A 479 -1.05 11.72 -21.25
CA LYS A 479 -1.97 12.79 -21.67
C LYS A 479 -1.92 13.08 -23.17
N GLU A 480 -0.77 12.85 -23.81
CA GLU A 480 -0.56 13.11 -25.23
C GLU A 480 -0.90 11.91 -26.12
N ALA A 481 -0.54 10.70 -25.74
CA ALA A 481 -0.52 9.53 -26.63
C ALA A 481 -1.00 8.21 -25.98
N GLY A 482 -1.46 8.23 -24.75
CA GLY A 482 -1.87 7.03 -24.02
C GLY A 482 -0.74 6.36 -23.26
N SER A 483 -1.10 5.38 -22.44
CA SER A 483 -0.21 4.68 -21.52
C SER A 483 0.23 3.32 -22.04
N ARG A 484 1.51 3.01 -21.84
CA ARG A 484 2.04 1.67 -22.12
C ARG A 484 1.69 0.67 -21.00
N ILE A 485 1.56 1.12 -19.78
CA ILE A 485 1.31 0.30 -18.58
C ILE A 485 0.21 0.91 -17.71
N ASN A 486 -0.47 0.07 -16.93
CA ASN A 486 -1.62 0.48 -16.09
C ASN A 486 -1.21 1.50 -15.01
N THR A 487 0.01 1.42 -14.47
CA THR A 487 0.51 2.30 -13.42
C THR A 487 0.44 3.78 -13.80
N THR A 488 0.69 4.14 -15.05
CA THR A 488 0.68 5.52 -15.50
C THR A 488 -0.73 6.11 -15.46
N TRP A 489 -1.74 5.35 -15.88
CA TRP A 489 -3.14 5.79 -15.89
C TRP A 489 -3.66 6.00 -14.45
N LEU A 490 -3.47 5.00 -13.57
CA LEU A 490 -3.86 5.11 -12.16
C LEU A 490 -3.12 6.25 -11.46
N GLY A 491 -1.84 6.44 -11.79
CA GLY A 491 -1.00 7.47 -11.20
C GLY A 491 -1.38 8.89 -11.60
N ASP A 492 -1.87 9.12 -12.82
CA ASP A 492 -2.30 10.45 -13.27
C ASP A 492 -3.51 10.94 -12.47
N GLU A 493 -4.54 10.10 -12.34
CA GLU A 493 -5.73 10.45 -11.57
C GLU A 493 -5.43 10.60 -10.07
N ALA A 494 -4.68 9.67 -9.48
CA ALA A 494 -4.34 9.73 -8.06
C ALA A 494 -3.43 10.92 -7.73
N ALA A 495 -2.49 11.29 -8.61
CA ALA A 495 -1.65 12.46 -8.45
C ALA A 495 -2.48 13.77 -8.47
N ALA A 496 -3.46 13.83 -9.35
CA ALA A 496 -4.35 14.99 -9.44
C ALA A 496 -5.26 15.12 -8.21
N ASN A 497 -5.86 14.02 -7.75
CA ASN A 497 -6.81 14.03 -6.64
C ASN A 497 -6.13 14.19 -5.26
N CYS A 498 -4.94 13.62 -5.07
CA CYS A 498 -4.19 13.74 -3.81
C CYS A 498 -3.32 15.00 -3.73
N ASN A 499 -3.31 15.84 -4.75
CA ASN A 499 -2.49 17.06 -4.84
C ASN A 499 -1.00 16.86 -4.46
N ILE A 500 -0.48 15.64 -4.65
CA ILE A 500 0.89 15.29 -4.22
C ILE A 500 1.95 16.14 -4.93
N LEU A 501 1.66 16.57 -6.16
CA LEU A 501 2.57 17.38 -6.97
C LEU A 501 2.59 18.85 -6.55
N GLY A 502 1.59 19.31 -5.81
CA GLY A 502 1.49 20.65 -5.26
C GLY A 502 2.20 20.84 -3.92
N ARG A 503 2.73 19.77 -3.32
CA ARG A 503 3.44 19.85 -2.03
C ARG A 503 4.70 20.69 -2.14
N GLN A 504 4.91 21.56 -1.15
CA GLN A 504 6.13 22.36 -1.05
C GLN A 504 7.29 21.49 -0.54
N PRO A 505 8.43 21.47 -1.26
CA PRO A 505 9.63 20.77 -0.78
C PRO A 505 10.18 21.45 0.47
N ARG A 506 10.56 20.65 1.47
CA ARG A 506 11.12 21.13 2.73
C ARG A 506 12.60 20.78 2.84
N VAL A 507 13.38 21.69 3.41
CA VAL A 507 14.82 21.50 3.66
C VAL A 507 14.98 20.72 4.97
N ILE A 508 15.79 19.66 4.96
CA ILE A 508 16.23 18.99 6.19
C ILE A 508 17.53 19.65 6.64
N SER A 509 17.46 20.53 7.64
CA SER A 509 18.63 21.21 8.17
C SER A 509 19.44 20.33 9.12
N ARG A 510 20.74 20.63 9.23
CA ARG A 510 21.63 19.96 10.18
C ARG A 510 21.18 20.14 11.64
N GLU A 511 20.59 21.28 11.97
CA GLU A 511 20.08 21.58 13.31
C GLU A 511 18.87 20.73 13.68
N GLN A 512 18.01 20.44 12.71
CA GLN A 512 16.85 19.55 12.88
C GLN A 512 17.29 18.10 13.11
N SER A 513 18.33 17.64 12.43
CA SER A 513 18.85 16.28 12.62
C SER A 513 19.51 16.06 13.98
N MET A 514 20.07 17.11 14.62
CA MET A 514 20.72 17.01 15.92
C MET A 514 19.75 16.98 17.13
N ARG A 515 18.47 17.28 16.95
CA ARG A 515 17.49 17.24 18.06
C ARG A 515 17.22 15.82 18.59
N TYR A 516 17.63 14.81 17.88
CA TYR A 516 17.47 13.40 18.26
C TYR A 516 18.69 12.79 18.97
N ASP A 517 19.81 13.52 19.06
CA ASP A 517 21.03 13.06 19.75
C ASP A 517 21.06 13.43 21.25
N LYS A 518 19.95 13.88 21.82
CA LYS A 518 19.72 14.15 23.24
C LYS A 518 18.55 13.33 23.75
#